data_0256e7026d3b5bd9abc273150d068f19
#
_entry.id   0256e7026d3b5bd9abc273150d068f19
#
_cell.length_a   1.000
_cell.length_b   1.000
_cell.length_c   1.000
_cell.angle_alpha   90.00
_cell.angle_beta   90.00
_cell.angle_gamma   90.00
#
_symmetry.space_group_name_H-M   'P 1'
#
loop_
_entity.id
_entity.type
_entity.pdbx_description
1 polymer ?
#
loop_
_entity_poly.entity_id
_entity_poly.type
_entity_poly.pdbx_seq_one_letter_code
_entity_poly.pdbx_strand_id
1 'polypeptide(L)'
;MADVRRVGIAGLGRYVPERVLTNQDLEKMVDTSDEWIVQRTGIRERRIAADDQVTSTLAIHAGRQALEHAKLAPEDLELVICATVTGDQPFPATACRIGYDLGAKDAGGFDIAAACTGFVHATQVASNLVASGAYDNVLVCGAEILSRILDYEDRNTCVLFGDGSGAAVFMPHDRCQQGEYLGGSMSMEGGAEGVLAQPGGGSRHPASNESVAQRLHFMKMGGTKVFRFAVRVFAKLVKSVIEEHGVEEIGVIIPHQVNQRIIEAAMEQIGLPMDLVFCNINKYGNTSAASVPIALREAFEAGRLQKGKLVVMPAFGAGMAWGHTVLRW
;
A
#
# COMPACT_ATOMS: atom_id res chain seq x y z
N MET A 1 29.65 -10.81 -14.83
CA MET A 1 28.38 -10.46 -14.17
C MET A 1 27.69 -9.51 -15.13
N ALA A 2 26.40 -9.76 -15.47
CA ALA A 2 25.65 -8.78 -16.30
C ALA A 2 25.62 -7.45 -15.54
N ASP A 3 25.81 -6.33 -16.24
CA ASP A 3 25.68 -5.00 -15.67
C ASP A 3 24.25 -4.84 -15.12
N VAL A 4 24.13 -4.55 -13.82
CA VAL A 4 22.84 -4.34 -13.17
C VAL A 4 22.29 -2.99 -13.64
N ARG A 5 21.14 -3.01 -14.31
CA ARG A 5 20.53 -1.79 -14.86
C ARG A 5 19.96 -0.92 -13.73
N ARG A 6 20.08 0.39 -13.85
CA ARG A 6 19.33 1.34 -13.01
C ARG A 6 17.85 1.24 -13.35
N VAL A 7 16.99 1.38 -12.36
CA VAL A 7 15.53 1.26 -12.50
C VAL A 7 14.86 2.54 -12.07
N GLY A 8 13.83 2.94 -12.77
CA GLY A 8 13.04 4.13 -12.44
C GLY A 8 11.54 3.87 -12.46
N ILE A 9 10.80 4.83 -11.93
CA ILE A 9 9.33 4.86 -11.99
C ILE A 9 8.90 5.74 -13.15
N ALA A 10 8.40 5.13 -14.21
CA ALA A 10 7.97 5.82 -15.42
C ALA A 10 6.59 6.46 -15.30
N GLY A 11 5.71 5.85 -14.52
CA GLY A 11 4.34 6.33 -14.38
C GLY A 11 3.73 5.96 -13.04
N LEU A 12 2.81 6.80 -12.57
CA LEU A 12 2.05 6.66 -11.35
C LEU A 12 0.57 6.78 -11.63
N GLY A 13 -0.25 5.98 -10.94
CA GLY A 13 -1.70 6.06 -11.02
C GLY A 13 -2.34 5.79 -9.67
N ARG A 14 -3.58 6.23 -9.51
CA ARG A 14 -4.41 5.95 -8.33
C ARG A 14 -5.88 5.88 -8.71
N TYR A 15 -6.62 5.14 -7.92
CA TYR A 15 -8.07 5.14 -7.97
C TYR A 15 -8.62 4.95 -6.56
N VAL A 16 -9.62 5.73 -6.22
CA VAL A 16 -10.41 5.58 -4.99
C VAL A 16 -11.89 5.56 -5.36
N PRO A 17 -12.70 4.70 -4.72
CA PRO A 17 -14.14 4.65 -4.97
C PRO A 17 -14.82 6.00 -4.75
N GLU A 18 -15.94 6.23 -5.43
CA GLU A 18 -16.69 7.49 -5.32
C GLU A 18 -17.42 7.62 -3.99
N ARG A 19 -17.95 6.50 -3.46
CA ARG A 19 -18.70 6.49 -2.21
C ARG A 19 -17.81 6.86 -1.04
N VAL A 20 -18.19 7.92 -0.33
CA VAL A 20 -17.57 8.36 0.93
C VAL A 20 -18.37 7.78 2.09
N LEU A 21 -17.68 7.20 3.07
CA LEU A 21 -18.21 6.84 4.37
C LEU A 21 -17.56 7.79 5.40
N THR A 22 -18.37 8.69 5.96
CA THR A 22 -17.91 9.68 6.95
C THR A 22 -17.90 9.08 8.36
N ASN A 23 -17.28 9.79 9.31
CA ASN A 23 -17.35 9.40 10.72
C ASN A 23 -18.80 9.52 11.25
N GLN A 24 -19.56 10.52 10.79
CA GLN A 24 -20.99 10.67 11.14
C GLN A 24 -21.87 9.51 10.64
N ASP A 25 -21.49 8.88 9.53
CA ASP A 25 -22.19 7.67 9.08
C ASP A 25 -21.86 6.48 9.98
N LEU A 26 -20.60 6.36 10.44
CA LEU A 26 -20.20 5.32 11.38
C LEU A 26 -20.86 5.47 12.76
N GLU A 27 -21.15 6.69 13.23
CA GLU A 27 -21.92 6.94 14.47
C GLU A 27 -23.31 6.30 14.44
N LYS A 28 -23.90 6.10 13.25
CA LYS A 28 -25.18 5.43 13.07
C LYS A 28 -25.09 3.91 13.10
N MET A 29 -23.87 3.37 12.94
CA MET A 29 -23.63 1.93 12.77
C MET A 29 -23.03 1.28 14.02
N VAL A 30 -22.20 2.01 14.76
CA VAL A 30 -21.43 1.49 15.90
C VAL A 30 -21.25 2.60 16.95
N ASP A 31 -21.09 2.20 18.22
CA ASP A 31 -20.88 3.14 19.34
C ASP A 31 -19.54 3.88 19.22
N THR A 32 -19.55 5.03 18.53
CA THR A 32 -18.38 5.89 18.26
C THR A 32 -18.80 7.36 18.09
N SER A 33 -17.81 8.27 17.91
CA SER A 33 -18.06 9.65 17.50
C SER A 33 -16.97 10.15 16.56
N ASP A 34 -17.28 11.17 15.73
CA ASP A 34 -16.31 11.83 14.86
C ASP A 34 -15.10 12.31 15.67
N GLU A 35 -15.35 12.98 16.80
CA GLU A 35 -14.28 13.46 17.68
C GLU A 35 -13.38 12.32 18.18
N TRP A 36 -13.96 11.20 18.62
CA TRP A 36 -13.22 10.05 19.10
C TRP A 36 -12.34 9.43 17.99
N ILE A 37 -12.89 9.30 16.77
CA ILE A 37 -12.15 8.74 15.62
C ILE A 37 -11.01 9.67 15.23
N VAL A 38 -11.28 10.97 15.06
CA VAL A 38 -10.27 11.96 14.64
C VAL A 38 -9.14 12.06 15.67
N GLN A 39 -9.45 12.17 16.95
CA GLN A 39 -8.43 12.25 18.01
C GLN A 39 -7.52 11.01 18.08
N ARG A 40 -8.04 9.84 17.74
CA ARG A 40 -7.29 8.59 17.84
C ARG A 40 -6.55 8.19 16.55
N THR A 41 -7.02 8.65 15.41
CA THR A 41 -6.56 8.14 14.11
C THR A 41 -6.18 9.22 13.10
N GLY A 42 -6.74 10.42 13.22
CA GLY A 42 -6.68 11.47 12.21
C GLY A 42 -7.65 11.26 11.04
N ILE A 43 -8.41 10.16 11.00
CA ILE A 43 -9.32 9.82 9.90
C ILE A 43 -10.62 10.61 10.02
N ARG A 44 -11.05 11.25 8.93
CA ARG A 44 -12.34 11.96 8.83
C ARG A 44 -13.32 11.20 7.94
N GLU A 45 -12.83 10.59 6.89
CA GLU A 45 -13.61 9.83 5.93
C GLU A 45 -12.79 8.69 5.33
N ARG A 46 -13.47 7.75 4.70
CA ARG A 46 -12.87 6.66 3.90
C ARG A 46 -13.70 6.40 2.67
N ARG A 47 -13.12 5.73 1.70
CA ARG A 47 -13.79 5.34 0.47
C ARG A 47 -14.22 3.90 0.56
N ILE A 48 -15.40 3.61 0.00
CA ILE A 48 -16.01 2.28 0.02
C ILE A 48 -16.36 1.89 -1.42
N ALA A 49 -15.88 0.75 -1.86
CA ALA A 49 -16.17 0.21 -3.17
C ALA A 49 -17.68 -0.04 -3.36
N ALA A 50 -18.18 0.19 -4.56
CA ALA A 50 -19.55 -0.18 -4.94
C ALA A 50 -19.69 -1.70 -4.98
N ASP A 51 -20.92 -2.20 -4.93
CA ASP A 51 -21.20 -3.64 -4.83
C ASP A 51 -20.70 -4.43 -6.05
N ASP A 52 -20.67 -3.79 -7.21
CA ASP A 52 -20.18 -4.34 -8.49
C ASP A 52 -18.67 -4.19 -8.70
N GLN A 53 -17.97 -3.43 -7.85
CA GLN A 53 -16.53 -3.29 -7.90
C GLN A 53 -15.83 -4.41 -7.14
N VAL A 54 -14.76 -4.94 -7.71
CA VAL A 54 -13.84 -5.90 -7.09
C VAL A 54 -12.42 -5.32 -7.06
N THR A 55 -11.49 -5.95 -6.38
CA THR A 55 -10.12 -5.43 -6.21
C THR A 55 -9.43 -5.20 -7.55
N SER A 56 -9.60 -6.10 -8.52
CA SER A 56 -9.09 -5.89 -9.88
C SER A 56 -9.69 -4.66 -10.55
N THR A 57 -10.97 -4.34 -10.33
CA THR A 57 -11.61 -3.13 -10.88
C THR A 57 -10.86 -1.86 -10.44
N LEU A 58 -10.55 -1.74 -9.15
CA LEU A 58 -9.83 -0.60 -8.62
C LEU A 58 -8.41 -0.54 -9.19
N ALA A 59 -7.73 -1.69 -9.24
CA ALA A 59 -6.38 -1.81 -9.76
C ALA A 59 -6.28 -1.48 -11.27
N ILE A 60 -7.26 -1.88 -12.07
CA ILE A 60 -7.32 -1.56 -13.51
C ILE A 60 -7.40 -0.04 -13.73
N HIS A 61 -8.22 0.67 -12.96
CA HIS A 61 -8.30 2.13 -13.06
C HIS A 61 -6.99 2.80 -12.69
N ALA A 62 -6.34 2.39 -11.60
CA ALA A 62 -5.05 2.91 -11.20
C ALA A 62 -3.94 2.53 -12.20
N GLY A 63 -3.93 1.28 -12.68
CA GLY A 63 -2.98 0.78 -13.67
C GLY A 63 -3.07 1.51 -15.00
N ARG A 64 -4.29 1.75 -15.51
CA ARG A 64 -4.49 2.53 -16.75
C ARG A 64 -3.91 3.93 -16.62
N GLN A 65 -4.18 4.62 -15.52
CA GLN A 65 -3.62 5.95 -15.26
C GLN A 65 -2.08 5.91 -15.16
N ALA A 66 -1.50 4.84 -14.56
CA ALA A 66 -0.05 4.68 -14.50
C ALA A 66 0.58 4.45 -15.88
N LEU A 67 -0.04 3.62 -16.73
CA LEU A 67 0.39 3.38 -18.10
C LEU A 67 0.31 4.64 -18.96
N GLU A 68 -0.80 5.39 -18.87
CA GLU A 68 -0.97 6.69 -19.53
C GLU A 68 0.12 7.69 -19.12
N HIS A 69 0.40 7.77 -17.81
CA HIS A 69 1.47 8.63 -17.29
C HIS A 69 2.85 8.20 -17.79
N ALA A 70 3.11 6.89 -17.86
CA ALA A 70 4.34 6.32 -18.40
C ALA A 70 4.46 6.45 -19.92
N LYS A 71 3.37 6.76 -20.61
CA LYS A 71 3.25 6.71 -22.09
C LYS A 71 3.61 5.32 -22.63
N LEU A 72 3.22 4.28 -21.89
CA LEU A 72 3.44 2.89 -22.24
C LEU A 72 2.13 2.29 -22.75
N ALA A 73 2.17 1.68 -23.93
CA ALA A 73 1.02 0.94 -24.45
C ALA A 73 0.79 -0.33 -23.61
N PRO A 74 -0.47 -0.71 -23.32
CA PRO A 74 -0.74 -1.91 -22.55
C PRO A 74 -0.12 -3.19 -23.13
N GLU A 75 -0.01 -3.27 -24.43
CA GLU A 75 0.57 -4.40 -25.17
C GLU A 75 2.08 -4.58 -24.92
N ASP A 76 2.77 -3.50 -24.53
CA ASP A 76 4.20 -3.51 -24.22
C ASP A 76 4.47 -3.90 -22.76
N LEU A 77 3.42 -4.10 -21.95
CA LEU A 77 3.57 -4.50 -20.56
C LEU A 77 3.94 -5.99 -20.49
N GLU A 78 5.01 -6.30 -19.75
CA GLU A 78 5.55 -7.65 -19.68
C GLU A 78 5.19 -8.39 -18.39
N LEU A 79 4.91 -7.64 -17.29
CA LEU A 79 4.58 -8.22 -16.00
C LEU A 79 3.63 -7.33 -15.20
N VAL A 80 2.64 -7.94 -14.55
CA VAL A 80 1.76 -7.31 -13.58
C VAL A 80 1.97 -7.96 -12.21
N ILE A 81 2.26 -7.15 -11.19
CA ILE A 81 2.33 -7.59 -9.79
C ILE A 81 1.23 -6.86 -9.00
N CYS A 82 0.31 -7.61 -8.40
CA CYS A 82 -0.73 -7.05 -7.54
C CYS A 82 -0.43 -7.34 -6.08
N ALA A 83 -0.18 -6.31 -5.28
CA ALA A 83 -0.06 -6.42 -3.84
C ALA A 83 -1.45 -6.26 -3.22
N THR A 84 -2.01 -7.37 -2.71
CA THR A 84 -3.35 -7.41 -2.13
C THR A 84 -3.51 -8.56 -1.14
N VAL A 85 -4.38 -8.37 -0.13
CA VAL A 85 -4.91 -9.43 0.75
C VAL A 85 -6.42 -9.60 0.57
N THR A 86 -7.02 -8.78 -0.29
CA THR A 86 -8.45 -8.81 -0.64
C THR A 86 -8.65 -9.05 -2.13
N GLY A 87 -7.83 -9.94 -2.71
CA GLY A 87 -7.96 -10.32 -4.13
C GLY A 87 -9.38 -10.77 -4.48
N ASP A 88 -9.72 -10.73 -5.77
CA ASP A 88 -11.07 -11.09 -6.24
C ASP A 88 -11.48 -12.50 -5.80
N GLN A 89 -10.51 -13.40 -5.70
CA GLN A 89 -10.66 -14.80 -5.28
C GLN A 89 -9.28 -15.39 -4.91
N PRO A 90 -9.22 -16.56 -4.23
CA PRO A 90 -7.95 -17.18 -3.86
C PRO A 90 -7.05 -17.53 -5.05
N PHE A 91 -7.62 -17.92 -6.17
CA PHE A 91 -6.98 -18.16 -7.48
C PHE A 91 -8.04 -18.16 -8.60
N PRO A 92 -7.67 -17.83 -9.87
CA PRO A 92 -6.38 -17.31 -10.30
C PRO A 92 -6.01 -15.99 -9.64
N ALA A 93 -4.75 -15.54 -9.80
CA ALA A 93 -4.27 -14.29 -9.26
C ALA A 93 -5.05 -13.09 -9.81
N THR A 94 -5.28 -12.08 -8.97
CA THR A 94 -5.91 -10.81 -9.35
C THR A 94 -5.14 -10.10 -10.46
N ALA A 95 -3.80 -10.22 -10.45
CA ALA A 95 -2.91 -9.71 -11.49
C ALA A 95 -3.26 -10.21 -12.90
N CYS A 96 -3.72 -11.47 -13.04
CA CYS A 96 -4.14 -12.02 -14.34
C CYS A 96 -5.35 -11.27 -14.91
N ARG A 97 -6.31 -10.93 -14.05
CA ARG A 97 -7.49 -10.15 -14.44
C ARG A 97 -7.11 -8.73 -14.81
N ILE A 98 -6.23 -8.11 -14.01
CA ILE A 98 -5.72 -6.77 -14.28
C ILE A 98 -5.04 -6.71 -15.66
N GLY A 99 -4.11 -7.62 -15.94
CA GLY A 99 -3.41 -7.68 -17.23
C GLY A 99 -4.37 -7.84 -18.41
N TYR A 100 -5.31 -8.77 -18.30
CA TYR A 100 -6.31 -9.02 -19.33
C TYR A 100 -7.17 -7.80 -19.65
N ASP A 101 -7.72 -7.12 -18.63
CA ASP A 101 -8.64 -5.98 -18.81
C ASP A 101 -7.91 -4.67 -19.17
N LEU A 102 -6.60 -4.58 -18.88
CA LEU A 102 -5.76 -3.51 -19.41
C LEU A 102 -5.41 -3.70 -20.89
N GLY A 103 -5.46 -4.93 -21.41
CA GLY A 103 -5.05 -5.28 -22.77
C GLY A 103 -3.63 -5.86 -22.87
N ALA A 104 -2.96 -6.09 -21.74
CA ALA A 104 -1.62 -6.69 -21.65
C ALA A 104 -1.70 -8.23 -21.75
N LYS A 105 -2.05 -8.75 -22.94
CA LYS A 105 -2.45 -10.15 -23.14
C LYS A 105 -1.32 -11.15 -22.95
N ASP A 106 -0.09 -10.73 -23.21
CA ASP A 106 1.11 -11.59 -23.14
C ASP A 106 1.90 -11.35 -21.84
N ALA A 107 1.44 -10.44 -20.98
CA ALA A 107 2.09 -10.15 -19.71
C ALA A 107 1.96 -11.32 -18.72
N GLY A 108 3.05 -11.64 -18.02
CA GLY A 108 3.00 -12.49 -16.83
C GLY A 108 2.27 -11.78 -15.68
N GLY A 109 1.83 -12.54 -14.69
CA GLY A 109 1.18 -11.90 -13.52
C GLY A 109 1.12 -12.79 -12.30
N PHE A 110 1.29 -12.18 -11.11
CA PHE A 110 1.10 -12.82 -9.81
C PHE A 110 0.74 -11.82 -8.73
N ASP A 111 0.15 -12.32 -7.63
CA ASP A 111 -0.19 -11.51 -6.46
C ASP A 111 0.85 -11.67 -5.36
N ILE A 112 1.05 -10.61 -4.56
CA ILE A 112 1.87 -10.60 -3.34
C ILE A 112 0.97 -10.34 -2.13
N ALA A 113 0.86 -11.32 -1.24
CA ALA A 113 0.11 -11.21 0.01
C ALA A 113 1.05 -10.80 1.16
N ALA A 114 1.40 -9.51 1.24
CA ALA A 114 2.24 -8.94 2.30
C ALA A 114 1.53 -7.80 3.06
N ALA A 115 0.21 -7.81 3.07
CA ALA A 115 -0.65 -6.82 3.73
C ALA A 115 -0.18 -5.37 3.47
N CYS A 116 -0.11 -4.54 4.52
CA CYS A 116 0.23 -3.12 4.39
C CYS A 116 1.65 -2.85 3.84
N THR A 117 2.55 -3.84 3.84
CA THR A 117 3.87 -3.75 3.22
C THR A 117 3.88 -4.15 1.74
N GLY A 118 2.74 -4.64 1.25
CA GLY A 118 2.64 -5.29 -0.06
C GLY A 118 3.20 -4.47 -1.21
N PHE A 119 2.85 -3.19 -1.31
CA PHE A 119 3.38 -2.33 -2.39
C PHE A 119 4.89 -2.12 -2.27
N VAL A 120 5.41 -1.89 -1.07
CA VAL A 120 6.86 -1.70 -0.84
C VAL A 120 7.64 -2.97 -1.18
N HIS A 121 7.13 -4.14 -0.80
CA HIS A 121 7.73 -5.43 -1.16
C HIS A 121 7.63 -5.69 -2.67
N ALA A 122 6.47 -5.43 -3.28
CA ALA A 122 6.28 -5.57 -4.73
C ALA A 122 7.19 -4.63 -5.53
N THR A 123 7.42 -3.40 -5.05
CA THR A 123 8.37 -2.45 -5.65
C THR A 123 9.78 -3.03 -5.69
N GLN A 124 10.24 -3.65 -4.60
CA GLN A 124 11.57 -4.27 -4.58
C GLN A 124 11.66 -5.47 -5.53
N VAL A 125 10.62 -6.31 -5.59
CA VAL A 125 10.56 -7.43 -6.53
C VAL A 125 10.63 -6.92 -7.97
N ALA A 126 9.76 -5.97 -8.33
CA ALA A 126 9.72 -5.37 -9.68
C ALA A 126 11.05 -4.71 -10.05
N SER A 127 11.62 -3.90 -9.14
CA SER A 127 12.89 -3.23 -9.40
C SER A 127 14.04 -4.21 -9.65
N ASN A 128 14.10 -5.32 -8.88
CA ASN A 128 15.14 -6.33 -9.12
C ASN A 128 14.93 -7.12 -10.41
N LEU A 129 13.68 -7.39 -10.79
CA LEU A 129 13.36 -8.03 -12.08
C LEU A 129 13.74 -7.15 -13.28
N VAL A 130 13.49 -5.85 -13.19
CA VAL A 130 13.93 -4.89 -14.21
C VAL A 130 15.44 -4.74 -14.20
N ALA A 131 16.06 -4.61 -13.02
CA ALA A 131 17.52 -4.47 -12.88
C ALA A 131 18.31 -5.63 -13.44
N SER A 132 17.78 -6.86 -13.28
CA SER A 132 18.39 -8.09 -13.81
C SER A 132 18.26 -8.23 -15.33
N GLY A 133 17.39 -7.45 -15.97
CA GLY A 133 17.08 -7.58 -17.40
C GLY A 133 16.07 -8.68 -17.72
N ALA A 134 15.43 -9.27 -16.72
CA ALA A 134 14.38 -10.27 -16.95
C ALA A 134 13.11 -9.65 -17.56
N TYR A 135 12.82 -8.41 -17.22
CA TYR A 135 11.69 -7.62 -17.73
C TYR A 135 12.11 -6.18 -17.97
N ASP A 136 11.48 -5.53 -18.92
CA ASP A 136 11.67 -4.11 -19.21
C ASP A 136 10.55 -3.23 -18.67
N ASN A 137 9.31 -3.76 -18.63
CA ASN A 137 8.13 -2.99 -18.23
C ASN A 137 7.29 -3.78 -17.22
N VAL A 138 7.27 -3.34 -15.97
CA VAL A 138 6.55 -3.99 -14.88
C VAL A 138 5.54 -3.03 -14.27
N LEU A 139 4.26 -3.42 -14.22
CA LEU A 139 3.22 -2.71 -13.48
C LEU A 139 3.10 -3.31 -12.09
N VAL A 140 3.22 -2.46 -11.06
CA VAL A 140 2.93 -2.83 -9.67
C VAL A 140 1.67 -2.09 -9.24
N CYS A 141 0.66 -2.86 -8.79
CA CYS A 141 -0.55 -2.32 -8.18
C CYS A 141 -0.58 -2.68 -6.69
N GLY A 142 -0.90 -1.71 -5.82
CA GLY A 142 -1.37 -1.97 -4.47
C GLY A 142 -2.88 -1.72 -4.46
N ALA A 143 -3.70 -2.73 -4.18
CA ALA A 143 -5.16 -2.62 -4.31
C ALA A 143 -5.88 -3.41 -3.22
N GLU A 144 -6.88 -2.78 -2.60
CA GLU A 144 -7.63 -3.41 -1.51
C GLU A 144 -9.11 -2.99 -1.51
N ILE A 145 -9.97 -3.95 -1.17
CA ILE A 145 -11.36 -3.71 -0.75
C ILE A 145 -11.52 -4.27 0.67
N LEU A 146 -10.98 -3.53 1.64
CA LEU A 146 -10.97 -3.94 3.05
C LEU A 146 -12.37 -3.88 3.66
N SER A 147 -13.25 -3.01 3.16
CA SER A 147 -14.62 -2.88 3.64
C SER A 147 -15.40 -4.20 3.65
N ARG A 148 -15.04 -5.16 2.81
CA ARG A 148 -15.69 -6.48 2.73
C ARG A 148 -15.23 -7.49 3.76
N ILE A 149 -14.11 -7.23 4.43
CA ILE A 149 -13.58 -8.09 5.49
C ILE A 149 -13.59 -7.40 6.86
N LEU A 150 -14.25 -6.24 6.97
CA LEU A 150 -14.46 -5.54 8.23
C LEU A 150 -15.73 -6.02 8.92
N ASP A 151 -15.62 -6.16 10.23
CA ASP A 151 -16.75 -6.37 11.12
C ASP A 151 -17.29 -5.00 11.56
N TYR A 152 -18.42 -4.57 10.98
CA TYR A 152 -19.03 -3.28 11.34
C TYR A 152 -19.73 -3.28 12.71
N GLU A 153 -19.62 -4.39 13.49
CA GLU A 153 -19.96 -4.43 14.91
C GLU A 153 -18.71 -4.20 15.81
N ASP A 154 -17.49 -4.27 15.22
CA ASP A 154 -16.23 -4.02 15.94
C ASP A 154 -15.69 -2.60 15.63
N ARG A 155 -16.01 -1.65 16.51
CA ARG A 155 -15.52 -0.27 16.36
C ARG A 155 -14.00 -0.10 16.36
N ASN A 156 -13.24 -1.09 16.83
CA ASN A 156 -11.78 -0.99 16.85
C ASN A 156 -11.16 -1.19 15.48
N THR A 157 -11.89 -1.81 14.55
CA THR A 157 -11.44 -2.07 13.19
C THR A 157 -12.21 -1.28 12.15
N CYS A 158 -13.54 -1.23 12.20
CA CYS A 158 -14.38 -0.66 11.14
C CYS A 158 -14.14 0.85 10.91
N VAL A 159 -13.67 1.57 11.93
CA VAL A 159 -13.39 3.01 11.84
C VAL A 159 -12.06 3.36 11.15
N LEU A 160 -11.20 2.36 10.88
CA LEU A 160 -9.83 2.59 10.42
C LEU A 160 -9.68 2.48 8.91
N PHE A 161 -10.28 1.47 8.31
CA PHE A 161 -9.93 1.01 6.98
C PHE A 161 -10.85 1.57 5.89
N GLY A 162 -10.29 1.69 4.69
CA GLY A 162 -10.99 2.08 3.48
C GLY A 162 -10.47 1.31 2.27
N ASP A 163 -11.12 1.54 1.11
CA ASP A 163 -10.85 0.87 -0.15
C ASP A 163 -10.11 1.79 -1.11
N GLY A 164 -9.28 1.23 -1.97
CA GLY A 164 -8.57 1.98 -2.99
C GLY A 164 -7.49 1.19 -3.69
N SER A 165 -6.90 1.82 -4.69
CA SER A 165 -5.75 1.30 -5.42
C SER A 165 -4.79 2.41 -5.83
N GLY A 166 -3.50 2.10 -5.82
CA GLY A 166 -2.49 2.90 -6.49
C GLY A 166 -1.56 2.01 -7.29
N ALA A 167 -0.92 2.56 -8.31
CA ALA A 167 -0.09 1.81 -9.23
C ALA A 167 1.17 2.59 -9.64
N ALA A 168 2.23 1.84 -9.98
CA ALA A 168 3.46 2.38 -10.54
C ALA A 168 3.99 1.49 -11.65
N VAL A 169 4.50 2.10 -12.73
CA VAL A 169 5.21 1.41 -13.82
C VAL A 169 6.71 1.54 -13.59
N PHE A 170 7.39 0.42 -13.53
CA PHE A 170 8.85 0.30 -13.38
C PHE A 170 9.47 -0.06 -14.71
N MET A 171 10.56 0.63 -15.07
CA MET A 171 11.35 0.35 -16.27
C MET A 171 12.83 0.76 -16.11
N PRO A 172 13.73 0.42 -17.06
CA PRO A 172 15.09 0.95 -17.05
C PRO A 172 15.11 2.47 -16.93
N HIS A 173 15.92 3.00 -15.99
CA HIS A 173 15.93 4.42 -15.65
C HIS A 173 16.32 5.32 -16.84
N ASP A 174 17.16 4.84 -17.76
CA ASP A 174 17.55 5.57 -18.98
C ASP A 174 16.35 5.83 -19.91
N ARG A 175 15.28 5.04 -19.80
CA ARG A 175 14.05 5.24 -20.58
C ARG A 175 13.06 6.22 -19.95
N CYS A 176 13.02 6.36 -18.62
CA CYS A 176 12.06 7.25 -17.93
C CYS A 176 12.69 8.47 -17.26
N GLN A 177 13.96 8.39 -16.85
CA GLN A 177 14.76 9.47 -16.28
C GLN A 177 14.12 10.14 -15.04
N GLN A 178 13.33 9.40 -14.27
CA GLN A 178 12.74 9.86 -13.00
C GLN A 178 12.56 8.72 -12.02
N GLY A 179 12.48 9.05 -10.73
CA GLY A 179 12.15 8.12 -9.68
C GLY A 179 13.11 6.93 -9.56
N GLU A 180 14.43 7.20 -9.63
CA GLU A 180 15.46 6.16 -9.57
C GLU A 180 15.34 5.35 -8.29
N TYR A 181 15.17 4.04 -8.41
CA TYR A 181 15.21 3.11 -7.29
C TYR A 181 16.64 2.94 -6.78
N LEU A 182 16.87 3.32 -5.51
CA LEU A 182 18.18 3.21 -4.86
C LEU A 182 18.31 1.94 -4.03
N GLY A 183 17.19 1.41 -3.53
CA GLY A 183 17.19 0.23 -2.68
C GLY A 183 16.05 0.21 -1.68
N GLY A 184 16.15 -0.71 -0.74
CA GLY A 184 15.18 -0.87 0.33
C GLY A 184 15.42 -2.11 1.17
N SER A 185 14.49 -2.38 2.08
CA SER A 185 14.55 -3.57 2.93
C SER A 185 13.19 -4.27 3.01
N MET A 186 13.22 -5.58 3.20
CA MET A 186 12.09 -6.41 3.57
C MET A 186 12.47 -7.23 4.79
N SER A 187 11.59 -7.25 5.79
CA SER A 187 11.79 -8.01 7.03
C SER A 187 10.45 -8.50 7.56
N MET A 188 10.50 -9.53 8.37
CA MET A 188 9.33 -10.04 9.08
C MET A 188 9.71 -10.62 10.45
N GLU A 189 8.72 -10.66 11.35
CA GLU A 189 8.78 -11.37 12.62
C GLU A 189 7.58 -12.32 12.65
N GLY A 190 7.83 -13.61 12.42
CA GLY A 190 6.82 -14.65 12.57
C GLY A 190 6.42 -14.82 14.04
N GLY A 191 5.26 -15.47 14.28
CA GLY A 191 4.77 -15.73 15.65
C GLY A 191 3.88 -14.64 16.23
N ALA A 192 3.70 -13.50 15.54
CA ALA A 192 2.70 -12.49 15.89
C ALA A 192 1.33 -12.77 15.24
N GLU A 193 1.08 -14.01 14.90
CA GLU A 193 -0.20 -14.49 14.37
C GLU A 193 -1.34 -14.08 15.31
N GLY A 194 -2.40 -13.50 14.77
CA GLY A 194 -3.54 -13.02 15.55
C GLY A 194 -3.41 -11.59 16.10
N VAL A 195 -2.25 -10.92 15.96
CA VAL A 195 -2.16 -9.49 16.29
C VAL A 195 -2.90 -8.63 15.25
N LEU A 196 -2.80 -9.02 13.98
CA LEU A 196 -3.58 -8.47 12.88
C LEU A 196 -3.72 -9.57 11.81
N ALA A 197 -4.91 -10.12 11.65
CA ALA A 197 -5.17 -11.24 10.75
C ALA A 197 -6.65 -11.34 10.36
N GLN A 198 -6.91 -12.00 9.24
CA GLN A 198 -8.20 -12.59 8.91
C GLN A 198 -8.09 -14.11 9.13
N PRO A 199 -8.68 -14.67 10.20
CA PRO A 199 -8.43 -16.08 10.57
C PRO A 199 -9.03 -17.11 9.63
N GLY A 200 -10.19 -16.81 9.02
CA GLY A 200 -10.96 -17.73 8.19
C GLY A 200 -10.73 -17.56 6.69
N GLY A 201 -11.07 -18.59 5.94
CA GLY A 201 -10.98 -18.64 4.47
C GLY A 201 -9.71 -19.30 3.93
N GLY A 202 -8.71 -19.54 4.77
CA GLY A 202 -7.49 -20.25 4.41
C GLY A 202 -7.51 -21.74 4.82
N SER A 203 -6.40 -22.43 4.60
CA SER A 203 -6.26 -23.86 4.89
C SER A 203 -6.35 -24.21 6.39
N ARG A 204 -6.05 -23.28 7.29
CA ARG A 204 -6.16 -23.46 8.74
C ARG A 204 -7.62 -23.48 9.21
N HIS A 205 -8.44 -22.59 8.65
CA HIS A 205 -9.87 -22.49 8.91
C HIS A 205 -10.61 -22.34 7.57
N PRO A 206 -10.85 -23.46 6.85
CA PRO A 206 -11.58 -23.40 5.60
C PRO A 206 -12.99 -22.80 5.77
N ALA A 207 -13.53 -22.24 4.68
CA ALA A 207 -14.89 -21.71 4.70
C ALA A 207 -15.91 -22.78 5.06
N SER A 208 -16.71 -22.55 6.09
CA SER A 208 -17.77 -23.42 6.59
C SER A 208 -18.81 -22.62 7.33
N ASN A 209 -20.00 -23.20 7.54
CA ASN A 209 -21.03 -22.55 8.36
C ASN A 209 -20.52 -22.22 9.77
N GLU A 210 -19.65 -23.05 10.33
CA GLU A 210 -19.03 -22.83 11.64
C GLU A 210 -18.06 -21.65 11.61
N SER A 211 -17.16 -21.59 10.63
CA SER A 211 -16.21 -20.47 10.51
C SER A 211 -16.91 -19.12 10.27
N VAL A 212 -18.03 -19.12 9.56
CA VAL A 212 -18.88 -17.94 9.39
C VAL A 212 -19.58 -17.56 10.68
N ALA A 213 -20.18 -18.53 11.40
CA ALA A 213 -20.84 -18.29 12.69
C ALA A 213 -19.86 -17.73 13.74
N GLN A 214 -18.60 -18.18 13.73
CA GLN A 214 -17.51 -17.66 14.56
C GLN A 214 -16.93 -16.34 14.06
N ARG A 215 -17.44 -15.79 12.97
CA ARG A 215 -17.01 -14.51 12.37
C ARG A 215 -15.51 -14.49 12.00
N LEU A 216 -14.94 -15.65 11.61
CA LEU A 216 -13.52 -15.77 11.28
C LEU A 216 -13.16 -15.14 9.92
N HIS A 217 -14.15 -14.87 9.08
CA HIS A 217 -13.99 -14.18 7.81
C HIS A 217 -13.75 -12.67 7.96
N PHE A 218 -13.89 -12.12 9.15
CA PHE A 218 -13.58 -10.73 9.45
C PHE A 218 -12.17 -10.55 10.00
N MET A 219 -11.59 -9.40 9.68
CA MET A 219 -10.30 -8.98 10.22
C MET A 219 -10.38 -8.79 11.75
N LYS A 220 -9.33 -9.25 12.45
CA LYS A 220 -9.15 -9.08 13.90
C LYS A 220 -7.85 -8.34 14.17
N MET A 221 -7.85 -7.41 15.13
CA MET A 221 -6.69 -6.55 15.42
C MET A 221 -6.48 -6.31 16.92
N GLY A 222 -5.25 -6.53 17.39
CA GLY A 222 -4.79 -6.16 18.74
C GLY A 222 -4.14 -4.78 18.78
N GLY A 223 -4.92 -3.71 18.75
CA GLY A 223 -4.50 -2.34 18.47
C GLY A 223 -3.30 -1.81 19.27
N THR A 224 -3.20 -2.08 20.62
CA THR A 224 -2.09 -1.59 21.45
C THR A 224 -0.73 -2.19 21.04
N LYS A 225 -0.72 -3.48 20.68
CA LYS A 225 0.53 -4.16 20.25
C LYS A 225 0.96 -3.63 18.89
N VAL A 226 0.01 -3.43 17.97
CA VAL A 226 0.26 -2.84 16.66
C VAL A 226 0.85 -1.44 16.79
N PHE A 227 0.30 -0.57 17.65
CA PHE A 227 0.78 0.79 17.83
C PHE A 227 2.26 0.85 18.26
N ARG A 228 2.63 0.13 19.32
CA ARG A 228 4.02 0.12 19.84
C ARG A 228 5.01 -0.43 18.81
N PHE A 229 4.63 -1.49 18.12
CA PHE A 229 5.44 -2.06 17.05
C PHE A 229 5.65 -1.05 15.93
N ALA A 230 4.58 -0.43 15.46
CA ALA A 230 4.55 0.51 14.35
C ALA A 230 5.47 1.72 14.57
N VAL A 231 5.37 2.40 15.73
CA VAL A 231 6.22 3.56 16.07
C VAL A 231 7.70 3.17 16.05
N ARG A 232 8.05 2.06 16.71
CA ARG A 232 9.44 1.58 16.77
C ARG A 232 10.00 1.26 15.38
N VAL A 233 9.22 0.54 14.56
CA VAL A 233 9.67 0.08 13.25
C VAL A 233 9.76 1.23 12.26
N PHE A 234 8.77 2.12 12.24
CA PHE A 234 8.82 3.33 11.41
C PHE A 234 10.09 4.14 11.72
N ALA A 235 10.33 4.43 13.00
CA ALA A 235 11.51 5.18 13.41
C ALA A 235 12.83 4.47 13.00
N LYS A 236 12.90 3.15 13.15
CA LYS A 236 14.06 2.35 12.73
C LYS A 236 14.30 2.45 11.23
N LEU A 237 13.25 2.32 10.40
CA LEU A 237 13.35 2.35 8.94
C LEU A 237 13.84 3.73 8.44
N VAL A 238 13.28 4.82 8.97
CA VAL A 238 13.70 6.17 8.58
C VAL A 238 15.13 6.47 9.06
N LYS A 239 15.50 6.06 10.29
CA LYS A 239 16.86 6.22 10.79
C LYS A 239 17.89 5.50 9.92
N SER A 240 17.61 4.29 9.43
CA SER A 240 18.55 3.59 8.55
C SER A 240 18.78 4.34 7.23
N VAL A 241 17.76 5.01 6.68
CA VAL A 241 17.93 5.84 5.49
C VAL A 241 18.76 7.10 5.78
N ILE A 242 18.55 7.72 6.96
CA ILE A 242 19.35 8.88 7.40
C ILE A 242 20.82 8.51 7.57
N GLU A 243 21.09 7.35 8.18
CA GLU A 243 22.46 6.84 8.39
C GLU A 243 23.16 6.55 7.06
N GLU A 244 22.43 6.10 6.03
CA GLU A 244 23.00 5.76 4.73
C GLU A 244 23.18 6.98 3.80
N HIS A 245 22.24 7.93 3.83
CA HIS A 245 22.17 8.99 2.82
C HIS A 245 22.28 10.42 3.38
N GLY A 246 22.10 10.61 4.68
CA GLY A 246 21.97 11.94 5.30
C GLY A 246 20.54 12.46 5.32
N VAL A 247 20.19 13.20 6.38
CA VAL A 247 18.84 13.74 6.57
C VAL A 247 18.50 14.84 5.56
N GLU A 248 19.50 15.61 5.14
CA GLU A 248 19.39 16.71 4.17
C GLU A 248 19.02 16.24 2.76
N GLU A 249 19.27 14.96 2.46
CA GLU A 249 18.86 14.36 1.17
C GLU A 249 17.37 14.05 1.11
N ILE A 250 16.69 13.90 2.25
CA ILE A 250 15.27 13.53 2.30
C ILE A 250 14.41 14.72 1.88
N GLY A 251 13.72 14.59 0.74
CA GLY A 251 12.74 15.55 0.28
C GLY A 251 11.35 15.30 0.85
N VAL A 252 10.95 14.02 0.94
CA VAL A 252 9.65 13.63 1.48
C VAL A 252 9.66 12.19 1.99
N ILE A 253 8.94 11.97 3.08
CA ILE A 253 8.63 10.63 3.62
C ILE A 253 7.16 10.34 3.29
N ILE A 254 6.89 9.24 2.59
CA ILE A 254 5.55 8.78 2.20
C ILE A 254 5.30 7.42 2.90
N PRO A 255 4.89 7.43 4.17
CA PRO A 255 4.71 6.19 4.92
C PRO A 255 3.42 5.47 4.52
N HIS A 256 3.32 4.19 4.87
CA HIS A 256 2.03 3.54 4.99
C HIS A 256 1.08 4.38 5.87
N GLN A 257 -0.10 4.70 5.34
CA GLN A 257 -1.11 5.55 5.96
C GLN A 257 -1.94 4.72 6.95
N VAL A 258 -1.39 4.46 8.12
CA VAL A 258 -1.98 3.54 9.12
C VAL A 258 -2.80 4.27 10.19
N ASN A 259 -2.23 5.34 10.73
CA ASN A 259 -2.78 6.14 11.82
C ASN A 259 -1.88 7.38 12.00
N GLN A 260 -2.46 8.56 12.00
CA GLN A 260 -1.70 9.81 12.09
C GLN A 260 -0.86 9.88 13.37
N ARG A 261 -1.38 9.43 14.51
CA ARG A 261 -0.65 9.42 15.78
C ARG A 261 0.58 8.51 15.78
N ILE A 262 0.55 7.41 15.02
CA ILE A 262 1.73 6.54 14.85
C ILE A 262 2.81 7.29 14.10
N ILE A 263 2.44 7.97 13.02
CA ILE A 263 3.37 8.75 12.19
C ILE A 263 3.97 9.90 13.02
N GLU A 264 3.14 10.67 13.72
CA GLU A 264 3.57 11.77 14.59
C GLU A 264 4.53 11.29 15.69
N ALA A 265 4.17 10.23 16.42
CA ALA A 265 5.01 9.68 17.49
C ALA A 265 6.35 9.13 16.96
N ALA A 266 6.37 8.56 15.77
CA ALA A 266 7.60 8.09 15.15
C ALA A 266 8.49 9.26 14.69
N MET A 267 7.91 10.31 14.10
CA MET A 267 8.66 11.51 13.69
C MET A 267 9.22 12.25 14.89
N GLU A 268 8.47 12.36 15.99
CA GLU A 268 8.95 12.91 17.27
C GLU A 268 10.13 12.10 17.82
N GLN A 269 10.04 10.76 17.81
CA GLN A 269 11.12 9.87 18.25
C GLN A 269 12.41 10.00 17.41
N ILE A 270 12.28 10.37 16.14
CA ILE A 270 13.40 10.58 15.23
C ILE A 270 13.97 12.00 15.38
N GLY A 271 13.17 12.95 15.85
CA GLY A 271 13.49 14.37 15.92
C GLY A 271 13.32 15.10 14.59
N LEU A 272 12.41 14.63 13.73
CA LEU A 272 12.13 15.24 12.43
C LEU A 272 10.76 15.93 12.40
N PRO A 273 10.62 17.04 11.65
CA PRO A 273 9.37 17.76 11.55
C PRO A 273 8.36 17.01 10.66
N MET A 274 7.07 17.15 10.97
CA MET A 274 5.98 16.56 10.20
C MET A 274 5.86 17.10 8.76
N ASP A 275 6.42 18.26 8.47
CA ASP A 275 6.45 18.85 7.11
C ASP A 275 7.18 17.97 6.08
N LEU A 276 8.08 17.11 6.53
CA LEU A 276 8.72 16.11 5.69
C LEU A 276 7.79 14.96 5.30
N VAL A 277 6.67 14.79 6.00
CA VAL A 277 5.74 13.67 5.74
C VAL A 277 4.64 14.11 4.80
N PHE A 278 4.34 13.29 3.81
CA PHE A 278 3.10 13.38 3.05
C PHE A 278 2.05 12.46 3.68
N CYS A 279 0.96 13.04 4.16
CA CYS A 279 -0.11 12.33 4.85
C CYS A 279 -1.46 12.66 4.21
N ASN A 280 -2.24 11.64 3.85
CA ASN A 280 -3.59 11.75 3.29
C ASN A 280 -4.60 10.82 3.97
N ILE A 281 -4.23 10.25 5.10
CA ILE A 281 -5.05 9.30 5.88
C ILE A 281 -6.41 9.90 6.28
N ASN A 282 -6.50 11.19 6.47
CA ASN A 282 -7.73 11.88 6.82
C ASN A 282 -8.84 11.74 5.76
N LYS A 283 -8.46 11.48 4.49
CA LYS A 283 -9.37 11.36 3.33
C LYS A 283 -9.72 9.91 2.98
N TYR A 284 -8.81 8.97 3.27
CA TYR A 284 -8.93 7.61 2.74
C TYR A 284 -8.91 6.53 3.82
N GLY A 285 -8.56 6.90 5.07
CA GLY A 285 -8.28 5.92 6.10
C GLY A 285 -7.06 5.05 5.75
N ASN A 286 -7.01 3.89 6.35
CA ASN A 286 -5.99 2.88 6.07
C ASN A 286 -6.44 1.99 4.89
N THR A 287 -5.84 2.16 3.74
CA THR A 287 -6.09 1.35 2.54
C THR A 287 -5.03 0.24 2.33
N SER A 288 -4.36 -0.20 3.41
CA SER A 288 -3.35 -1.28 3.40
C SER A 288 -2.29 -1.11 2.30
N ALA A 289 -2.13 -2.09 1.40
CA ALA A 289 -1.15 -2.04 0.30
C ALA A 289 -1.36 -0.86 -0.67
N ALA A 290 -2.57 -0.36 -0.80
CA ALA A 290 -2.87 0.77 -1.67
C ALA A 290 -2.42 2.14 -1.11
N SER A 291 -2.17 2.24 0.20
CA SER A 291 -1.96 3.52 0.88
C SER A 291 -0.72 4.27 0.39
N VAL A 292 0.41 3.57 0.27
CA VAL A 292 1.68 4.17 -0.20
C VAL A 292 1.57 4.65 -1.65
N PRO A 293 1.13 3.85 -2.62
CA PRO A 293 1.08 4.32 -4.01
C PRO A 293 0.01 5.39 -4.25
N ILE A 294 -1.12 5.40 -3.52
CA ILE A 294 -2.09 6.50 -3.56
C ILE A 294 -1.42 7.79 -3.05
N ALA A 295 -0.73 7.73 -1.91
CA ALA A 295 -0.03 8.87 -1.33
C ALA A 295 1.13 9.35 -2.23
N LEU A 296 1.86 8.43 -2.86
CA LEU A 296 2.93 8.75 -3.81
C LEU A 296 2.39 9.52 -5.02
N ARG A 297 1.27 9.06 -5.60
CA ARG A 297 0.63 9.77 -6.73
C ARG A 297 0.13 11.15 -6.31
N GLU A 298 -0.52 11.30 -5.16
CA GLU A 298 -0.97 12.61 -4.67
C GLU A 298 0.20 13.53 -4.32
N ALA A 299 1.29 13.01 -3.74
CA ALA A 299 2.50 13.79 -3.48
C ALA A 299 3.13 14.30 -4.79
N PHE A 300 3.12 13.49 -5.85
CA PHE A 300 3.54 13.91 -7.18
C PHE A 300 2.66 15.05 -7.72
N GLU A 301 1.33 14.88 -7.68
CA GLU A 301 0.36 15.90 -8.13
C GLU A 301 0.48 17.22 -7.34
N ALA A 302 0.82 17.12 -6.05
CA ALA A 302 1.03 18.26 -5.18
C ALA A 302 2.43 18.93 -5.30
N GLY A 303 3.29 18.44 -6.21
CA GLY A 303 4.65 18.95 -6.38
C GLY A 303 5.59 18.70 -5.20
N ARG A 304 5.29 17.70 -4.35
CA ARG A 304 6.09 17.37 -3.17
C ARG A 304 7.30 16.50 -3.49
N LEU A 305 7.36 15.89 -4.68
CA LEU A 305 8.49 15.09 -5.14
C LEU A 305 9.53 16.01 -5.79
N GLN A 306 10.54 16.39 -5.03
CA GLN A 306 11.56 17.34 -5.45
C GLN A 306 12.67 16.65 -6.24
N LYS A 307 13.03 17.19 -7.41
CA LYS A 307 14.10 16.65 -8.25
C LYS A 307 15.43 16.55 -7.49
N GLY A 308 16.06 15.37 -7.56
CA GLY A 308 17.33 15.06 -6.92
C GLY A 308 17.22 14.70 -5.43
N LYS A 309 16.06 14.88 -4.79
CA LYS A 309 15.85 14.52 -3.38
C LYS A 309 15.30 13.11 -3.23
N LEU A 310 15.46 12.57 -2.01
CA LEU A 310 14.97 11.24 -1.69
C LEU A 310 13.48 11.24 -1.35
N VAL A 311 12.80 10.25 -1.87
CA VAL A 311 11.45 9.82 -1.47
C VAL A 311 11.60 8.53 -0.67
N VAL A 312 11.25 8.57 0.60
CA VAL A 312 11.37 7.43 1.52
C VAL A 312 9.98 6.86 1.79
N MET A 313 9.77 5.59 1.50
CA MET A 313 8.48 4.91 1.65
C MET A 313 8.56 3.79 2.68
N PRO A 314 8.49 4.09 3.99
CA PRO A 314 8.46 3.06 5.04
C PRO A 314 7.04 2.47 5.15
N ALA A 315 6.97 1.15 5.32
CA ALA A 315 5.73 0.43 5.54
C ALA A 315 5.90 -0.68 6.58
N PHE A 316 4.83 -0.99 7.27
CA PHE A 316 4.73 -2.10 8.23
C PHE A 316 3.29 -2.57 8.28
N GLY A 317 3.07 -3.83 8.66
CA GLY A 317 1.72 -4.41 8.66
C GLY A 317 1.66 -5.80 9.29
N ALA A 318 0.59 -6.49 8.95
CA ALA A 318 0.36 -7.86 9.41
C ALA A 318 1.51 -8.79 9.01
N GLY A 319 1.77 -9.75 9.87
CA GLY A 319 2.83 -10.73 9.69
C GLY A 319 3.58 -11.02 11.00
N MET A 320 4.15 -10.11 11.80
CA MET A 320 4.37 -8.68 11.46
C MET A 320 5.43 -8.57 10.36
N ALA A 321 5.16 -7.77 9.37
CA ALA A 321 6.10 -7.49 8.30
C ALA A 321 6.42 -5.99 8.21
N TRP A 322 7.61 -5.65 7.74
CA TRP A 322 8.01 -4.26 7.53
C TRP A 322 9.08 -4.14 6.45
N GLY A 323 9.23 -2.94 5.93
CA GLY A 323 10.25 -2.61 4.96
C GLY A 323 10.19 -1.16 4.55
N HIS A 324 11.13 -0.76 3.73
CA HIS A 324 11.11 0.55 3.10
C HIS A 324 11.64 0.47 1.67
N THR A 325 11.30 1.46 0.89
CA THR A 325 11.89 1.72 -0.43
C THR A 325 12.39 3.15 -0.45
N VAL A 326 13.55 3.36 -1.09
CA VAL A 326 14.16 4.67 -1.31
C VAL A 326 14.25 4.93 -2.80
N LEU A 327 13.72 6.08 -3.22
CA LEU A 327 13.86 6.57 -4.59
C LEU A 327 14.61 7.89 -4.57
N ARG A 328 15.36 8.18 -5.63
CA ARG A 328 15.84 9.53 -5.95
C ARG A 328 14.94 10.09 -7.06
N TRP A 329 14.23 11.15 -6.73
CA TRP A 329 13.24 11.70 -7.65
C TRP A 329 13.81 12.67 -8.69
#